data_4cf84697cffdd111f986e4f4b24cc312
#
_entry.id   4cf84697cffdd111f986e4f4b24cc312
#
_cell.length_a   1.000
_cell.length_b   1.000
_cell.length_c   1.000
_cell.angle_alpha   90.00
_cell.angle_beta   90.00
_cell.angle_gamma   90.00
#
_symmetry.space_group_name_H-M   'P 1'
#
loop_
_entity.id
_entity.type
_entity.pdbx_description
1 polymer ?
#
loop_
_entity_poly.entity_id
_entity_poly.type
_entity_poly.pdbx_seq_one_letter_code
_entity_poly.pdbx_strand_id
1 'polypeptide(L)'
;MDPLEHALDVATRMREALQAELGESRTQRVLVRKLDVQGLFERARQRGEFNVKLAQLQEELGAVLSAAATVLGVERMSLDALHTSGLLAASKVAQALSELRASAQALQEIDNFNQVLAKRALACVRGYLSALNPRADVYDRYGGIRGIGAGSIARQ
;
A
#
# COMPACT_ATOMS: atom_id res chain seq x y z
N MET A 1 -28.08 -11.90 -12.50
CA MET A 1 -27.20 -10.76 -12.86
C MET A 1 -26.22 -11.24 -13.91
N ASP A 2 -26.09 -10.50 -14.99
CA ASP A 2 -25.11 -10.81 -16.04
C ASP A 2 -23.69 -10.76 -15.42
N PRO A 3 -22.83 -11.75 -15.64
CA PRO A 3 -21.45 -11.74 -15.12
C PRO A 3 -20.64 -10.50 -15.52
N LEU A 4 -20.87 -9.93 -16.71
CA LEU A 4 -20.20 -8.70 -17.12
C LEU A 4 -20.70 -7.47 -16.36
N GLU A 5 -21.99 -7.38 -16.08
CA GLU A 5 -22.55 -6.31 -15.26
C GLU A 5 -22.05 -6.42 -13.82
N HIS A 6 -21.97 -7.63 -13.27
CA HIS A 6 -21.43 -7.86 -11.94
C HIS A 6 -19.92 -7.51 -11.88
N ALA A 7 -19.13 -7.90 -12.89
CA ALA A 7 -17.71 -7.52 -12.97
C ALA A 7 -17.53 -5.99 -13.01
N LEU A 8 -18.40 -5.27 -13.72
CA LEU A 8 -18.38 -3.82 -13.76
C LEU A 8 -18.69 -3.19 -12.38
N ASP A 9 -19.70 -3.72 -11.67
CA ASP A 9 -20.02 -3.28 -10.31
C ASP A 9 -18.85 -3.46 -9.34
N VAL A 10 -18.27 -4.68 -9.30
CA VAL A 10 -17.13 -4.97 -8.42
C VAL A 10 -15.93 -4.11 -8.76
N ALA A 11 -15.59 -3.96 -10.06
CA ALA A 11 -14.49 -3.10 -10.49
C ALA A 11 -14.71 -1.64 -10.10
N THR A 12 -15.96 -1.15 -10.15
CA THR A 12 -16.31 0.20 -9.73
C THR A 12 -16.13 0.38 -8.22
N ARG A 13 -16.61 -0.56 -7.40
CA ARG A 13 -16.44 -0.55 -5.94
C ARG A 13 -14.96 -0.58 -5.54
N MET A 14 -14.15 -1.37 -6.24
CA MET A 14 -12.70 -1.41 -6.04
C MET A 14 -12.04 -0.07 -6.37
N ARG A 15 -12.41 0.54 -7.50
CA ARG A 15 -11.89 1.85 -7.92
C ARG A 15 -12.21 2.92 -6.88
N GLU A 16 -13.45 2.97 -6.39
CA GLU A 16 -13.88 3.93 -5.36
C GLU A 16 -13.08 3.74 -4.07
N ALA A 17 -12.87 2.49 -3.63
CA ALA A 17 -12.05 2.18 -2.47
C ALA A 17 -10.60 2.64 -2.64
N LEU A 18 -10.00 2.41 -3.82
CA LEU A 18 -8.65 2.87 -4.14
C LEU A 18 -8.55 4.40 -4.19
N GLN A 19 -9.54 5.09 -4.75
CA GLN A 19 -9.56 6.56 -4.80
C GLN A 19 -9.67 7.18 -3.41
N ALA A 20 -10.52 6.62 -2.54
CA ALA A 20 -10.60 7.04 -1.14
C ALA A 20 -9.24 6.85 -0.44
N GLU A 21 -8.62 5.68 -0.61
CA GLU A 21 -7.32 5.36 -0.03
C GLU A 21 -6.19 6.27 -0.56
N LEU A 22 -6.22 6.65 -1.84
CA LEU A 22 -5.31 7.64 -2.42
C LEU A 22 -5.39 8.98 -1.69
N GLY A 23 -6.59 9.45 -1.35
CA GLY A 23 -6.82 10.64 -0.55
C GLY A 23 -6.16 10.53 0.82
N GLU A 24 -6.44 9.46 1.55
CA GLU A 24 -5.88 9.20 2.87
C GLU A 24 -4.36 9.03 2.85
N SER A 25 -3.80 8.35 1.86
CA SER A 25 -2.35 8.19 1.72
C SER A 25 -1.63 9.52 1.46
N ARG A 26 -2.29 10.49 0.84
CA ARG A 26 -1.75 11.86 0.70
C ARG A 26 -1.70 12.60 2.03
N THR A 27 -2.71 12.44 2.88
CA THR A 27 -2.76 13.11 4.19
C THR A 27 -1.70 12.55 5.15
N GLN A 28 -1.30 11.28 5.00
CA GLN A 28 -0.25 10.65 5.80
C GLN A 28 1.07 11.45 5.80
N ARG A 29 1.39 12.17 4.71
CA ARG A 29 2.59 13.04 4.64
C ARG A 29 2.58 14.14 5.69
N VAL A 30 1.40 14.67 5.99
CA VAL A 30 1.24 15.72 7.01
C VAL A 30 1.51 15.14 8.39
N LEU A 31 1.00 13.92 8.67
CA LEU A 31 1.23 13.22 9.93
C LEU A 31 2.72 12.94 10.15
N VAL A 32 3.42 12.46 9.13
CA VAL A 32 4.88 12.22 9.19
C VAL A 32 5.65 13.52 9.46
N ARG A 33 5.32 14.61 8.76
CA ARG A 33 5.99 15.91 8.94
C ARG A 33 5.79 16.48 10.34
N LYS A 34 4.61 16.27 10.92
CA LYS A 34 4.27 16.73 12.28
C LYS A 34 4.77 15.77 13.36
N LEU A 35 5.31 14.60 12.99
CA LEU A 35 5.63 13.50 13.91
C LEU A 35 4.43 13.12 14.78
N ASP A 36 3.22 13.17 14.20
CA ASP A 36 1.98 12.78 14.86
C ASP A 36 1.90 11.25 14.95
N VAL A 37 2.47 10.71 16.01
CA VAL A 37 2.56 9.27 16.23
C VAL A 37 1.17 8.65 16.37
N GLN A 38 0.25 9.30 17.09
CA GLN A 38 -1.10 8.81 17.27
C GLN A 38 -1.87 8.75 15.95
N GLY A 39 -1.80 9.81 15.16
CA GLY A 39 -2.40 9.86 13.82
C GLY A 39 -1.81 8.80 12.88
N LEU A 40 -0.50 8.51 12.99
CA LEU A 40 0.13 7.45 12.19
C LEU A 40 -0.34 6.05 12.60
N PHE A 41 -0.55 5.77 13.90
CA PHE A 41 -1.12 4.50 14.35
C PHE A 41 -2.56 4.32 13.86
N GLU A 42 -3.38 5.35 13.97
CA GLU A 42 -4.76 5.32 13.47
C GLU A 42 -4.78 5.10 11.94
N ARG A 43 -3.89 5.78 11.21
CA ARG A 43 -3.74 5.59 9.78
C ARG A 43 -3.33 4.17 9.41
N ALA A 44 -2.42 3.55 10.18
CA ALA A 44 -2.02 2.16 9.97
C ALA A 44 -3.18 1.18 10.19
N ARG A 45 -4.04 1.43 11.20
CA ARG A 45 -5.25 0.64 11.45
C ARG A 45 -6.22 0.72 10.25
N GLN A 46 -6.53 1.93 9.79
CA GLN A 46 -7.40 2.18 8.64
C GLN A 46 -6.86 1.51 7.37
N ARG A 47 -5.54 1.57 7.17
CA ARG A 47 -4.89 0.87 6.06
C ARG A 47 -5.05 -0.65 6.14
N GLY A 48 -4.98 -1.22 7.34
CA GLY A 48 -5.26 -2.63 7.57
C GLY A 48 -6.68 -3.01 7.15
N GLU A 49 -7.67 -2.23 7.53
CA GLU A 49 -9.08 -2.42 7.16
C GLU A 49 -9.30 -2.30 5.64
N PHE A 50 -8.68 -1.30 5.02
CA PHE A 50 -8.70 -1.16 3.56
C PHE A 50 -8.11 -2.39 2.86
N ASN A 51 -6.96 -2.90 3.32
CA ASN A 51 -6.32 -4.07 2.70
C ASN A 51 -7.21 -5.31 2.77
N VAL A 52 -7.90 -5.54 3.89
CA VAL A 52 -8.87 -6.63 4.03
C VAL A 52 -10.03 -6.48 3.04
N LYS A 53 -10.62 -5.29 2.98
CA LYS A 53 -11.71 -4.99 2.05
C LYS A 53 -11.28 -5.17 0.59
N LEU A 54 -10.09 -4.69 0.24
CA LEU A 54 -9.54 -4.80 -1.11
C LEU A 54 -9.32 -6.27 -1.49
N ALA A 55 -8.79 -7.10 -0.58
CA ALA A 55 -8.58 -8.52 -0.82
C ALA A 55 -9.92 -9.25 -1.11
N GLN A 56 -10.96 -8.94 -0.36
CA GLN A 56 -12.31 -9.50 -0.59
C GLN A 56 -12.86 -9.11 -1.98
N LEU A 57 -12.71 -7.84 -2.35
CA LEU A 57 -13.15 -7.37 -3.67
C LEU A 57 -12.32 -7.98 -4.81
N GLN A 58 -11.03 -8.23 -4.60
CA GLN A 58 -10.17 -8.92 -5.56
C GLN A 58 -10.62 -10.37 -5.80
N GLU A 59 -10.96 -11.09 -4.72
CA GLU A 59 -11.49 -12.45 -4.81
C GLU A 59 -12.83 -12.48 -5.54
N GLU A 60 -13.76 -11.57 -5.19
CA GLU A 60 -15.06 -11.42 -5.85
C GLU A 60 -14.87 -11.11 -7.34
N LEU A 61 -14.00 -10.17 -7.70
CA LEU A 61 -13.71 -9.81 -9.08
C LEU A 61 -13.13 -11.00 -9.86
N GLY A 62 -12.20 -11.75 -9.26
CA GLY A 62 -11.61 -12.94 -9.86
C GLY A 62 -12.67 -14.01 -10.19
N ALA A 63 -13.57 -14.29 -9.26
CA ALA A 63 -14.66 -15.25 -9.45
C ALA A 63 -15.62 -14.80 -10.58
N VAL A 64 -16.01 -13.53 -10.58
CA VAL A 64 -16.94 -12.99 -11.58
C VAL A 64 -16.29 -12.93 -12.97
N LEU A 65 -15.02 -12.56 -13.09
CA LEU A 65 -14.29 -12.59 -14.37
C LEU A 65 -14.13 -14.02 -14.91
N SER A 66 -13.95 -15.01 -14.03
CA SER A 66 -13.93 -16.41 -14.45
C SER A 66 -15.29 -16.86 -14.99
N ALA A 67 -16.38 -16.47 -14.35
CA ALA A 67 -17.74 -16.74 -14.84
C ALA A 67 -17.99 -16.04 -16.20
N ALA A 68 -17.57 -14.79 -16.34
CA ALA A 68 -17.67 -14.04 -17.59
C ALA A 68 -16.83 -14.68 -18.72
N ALA A 69 -15.66 -15.22 -18.41
CA ALA A 69 -14.82 -15.95 -19.38
C ALA A 69 -15.57 -17.16 -19.96
N THR A 70 -16.25 -17.91 -19.10
CA THR A 70 -17.07 -19.05 -19.53
C THR A 70 -18.19 -18.65 -20.47
N VAL A 71 -18.88 -17.52 -20.17
CA VAL A 71 -19.95 -16.99 -21.02
C VAL A 71 -19.44 -16.52 -22.37
N LEU A 72 -18.24 -15.92 -22.41
CA LEU A 72 -17.60 -15.46 -23.66
C LEU A 72 -16.89 -16.58 -24.43
N GLY A 73 -16.82 -17.79 -23.87
CA GLY A 73 -16.15 -18.93 -24.51
C GLY A 73 -14.63 -18.77 -24.61
N VAL A 74 -14.01 -17.99 -23.69
CA VAL A 74 -12.56 -17.79 -23.62
C VAL A 74 -11.97 -18.55 -22.42
N GLU A 75 -10.77 -19.09 -22.59
CA GLU A 75 -10.10 -19.86 -21.52
C GLU A 75 -9.77 -18.98 -20.32
N ARG A 76 -9.38 -17.72 -20.58
CA ARG A 76 -9.02 -16.74 -19.55
C ARG A 76 -9.46 -15.35 -19.95
N MET A 77 -10.04 -14.63 -19.00
CA MET A 77 -10.38 -13.24 -19.21
C MET A 77 -9.13 -12.37 -19.32
N SER A 78 -9.05 -11.60 -20.41
CA SER A 78 -8.01 -10.59 -20.64
C SER A 78 -8.65 -9.31 -21.16
N LEU A 79 -7.91 -8.18 -21.10
CA LEU A 79 -8.39 -6.93 -21.67
C LEU A 79 -8.63 -7.05 -23.18
N ASP A 80 -7.76 -7.80 -23.88
CA ASP A 80 -7.91 -8.04 -25.32
C ASP A 80 -9.16 -8.87 -25.62
N ALA A 81 -9.45 -9.92 -24.83
CA ALA A 81 -10.67 -10.71 -24.98
C ALA A 81 -11.93 -9.87 -24.76
N LEU A 82 -11.92 -8.95 -23.79
CA LEU A 82 -13.03 -8.02 -23.57
C LEU A 82 -13.22 -7.05 -24.75
N HIS A 83 -12.14 -6.51 -25.30
CA HIS A 83 -12.21 -5.60 -26.45
C HIS A 83 -12.64 -6.32 -27.74
N THR A 84 -12.15 -7.54 -27.97
CA THR A 84 -12.47 -8.30 -29.20
C THR A 84 -13.87 -8.92 -29.19
N SER A 85 -14.52 -9.05 -28.02
CA SER A 85 -15.87 -9.59 -27.90
C SER A 85 -16.94 -8.79 -28.64
N GLY A 86 -16.70 -7.51 -28.93
CA GLY A 86 -17.63 -6.60 -29.56
C GLY A 86 -18.86 -6.23 -28.71
N LEU A 87 -18.93 -6.71 -27.47
CA LEU A 87 -20.01 -6.41 -26.53
C LEU A 87 -19.77 -5.08 -25.81
N LEU A 88 -20.79 -4.21 -25.77
CA LEU A 88 -20.70 -2.93 -25.04
C LEU A 88 -20.42 -3.13 -23.56
N ALA A 89 -21.01 -4.15 -22.92
CA ALA A 89 -20.76 -4.48 -21.52
C ALA A 89 -19.31 -4.88 -21.28
N ALA A 90 -18.71 -5.69 -22.16
CA ALA A 90 -17.32 -6.08 -22.08
C ALA A 90 -16.35 -4.88 -22.25
N SER A 91 -16.66 -3.96 -23.15
CA SER A 91 -15.88 -2.72 -23.33
C SER A 91 -15.91 -1.85 -22.06
N LYS A 92 -17.05 -1.73 -21.39
CA LYS A 92 -17.15 -1.00 -20.12
C LYS A 92 -16.33 -1.67 -19.01
N VAL A 93 -16.34 -3.00 -18.93
CA VAL A 93 -15.51 -3.75 -17.98
C VAL A 93 -14.03 -3.52 -18.27
N ALA A 94 -13.61 -3.59 -19.54
CA ALA A 94 -12.22 -3.33 -19.93
C ALA A 94 -11.76 -1.93 -19.54
N GLN A 95 -12.60 -0.91 -19.74
CA GLN A 95 -12.33 0.44 -19.30
C GLN A 95 -12.20 0.53 -17.77
N ALA A 96 -13.15 -0.05 -17.03
CA ALA A 96 -13.13 -0.03 -15.56
C ALA A 96 -11.89 -0.73 -14.99
N LEU A 97 -11.46 -1.86 -15.59
CA LEU A 97 -10.23 -2.55 -15.20
C LEU A 97 -8.96 -1.72 -15.50
N SER A 98 -8.95 -0.98 -16.60
CA SER A 98 -7.84 -0.08 -16.93
C SER A 98 -7.73 1.08 -15.94
N GLU A 99 -8.86 1.70 -15.59
CA GLU A 99 -8.92 2.76 -14.56
C GLU A 99 -8.54 2.24 -13.18
N LEU A 100 -8.97 1.02 -12.82
CA LEU A 100 -8.59 0.34 -11.60
C LEU A 100 -7.08 0.13 -11.52
N ARG A 101 -6.46 -0.35 -12.60
CA ARG A 101 -5.01 -0.54 -12.69
C ARG A 101 -4.26 0.79 -12.52
N ALA A 102 -4.72 1.86 -13.15
CA ALA A 102 -4.12 3.18 -13.01
C ALA A 102 -4.20 3.70 -11.55
N SER A 103 -5.36 3.50 -10.90
CA SER A 103 -5.55 3.88 -9.49
C SER A 103 -4.65 3.08 -8.56
N ALA A 104 -4.51 1.77 -8.78
CA ALA A 104 -3.62 0.92 -7.99
C ALA A 104 -2.15 1.32 -8.15
N GLN A 105 -1.74 1.66 -9.37
CA GLN A 105 -0.39 2.13 -9.68
C GLN A 105 -0.09 3.47 -8.98
N ALA A 106 -1.03 4.42 -9.04
CA ALA A 106 -0.91 5.69 -8.34
C ALA A 106 -0.80 5.52 -6.82
N LEU A 107 -1.56 4.58 -6.24
CA LEU A 107 -1.47 4.27 -4.81
C LEU A 107 -0.10 3.70 -4.45
N GLN A 108 0.42 2.78 -5.25
CA GLN A 108 1.75 2.21 -5.04
C GLN A 108 2.86 3.28 -5.07
N GLU A 109 2.78 4.23 -5.99
CA GLU A 109 3.74 5.35 -6.08
C GLU A 109 3.70 6.23 -4.83
N ILE A 110 2.49 6.55 -4.34
CA ILE A 110 2.31 7.33 -3.11
C ILE A 110 2.83 6.56 -1.90
N ASP A 111 2.56 5.27 -1.79
CA ASP A 111 3.03 4.43 -0.69
C ASP A 111 4.56 4.35 -0.68
N ASN A 112 5.20 4.17 -1.82
CA ASN A 112 6.64 4.19 -1.95
C ASN A 112 7.24 5.52 -1.48
N PHE A 113 6.63 6.63 -1.89
CA PHE A 113 7.04 7.96 -1.44
C PHE A 113 6.88 8.13 0.08
N ASN A 114 5.73 7.73 0.63
CA ASN A 114 5.45 7.82 2.05
C ASN A 114 6.42 6.96 2.87
N GLN A 115 6.80 5.79 2.37
CA GLN A 115 7.82 4.94 3.00
C GLN A 115 9.19 5.61 3.06
N VAL A 116 9.63 6.24 1.97
CA VAL A 116 10.89 6.99 1.94
C VAL A 116 10.85 8.16 2.92
N LEU A 117 9.73 8.90 2.95
CA LEU A 117 9.55 10.03 3.86
C LEU A 117 9.61 9.58 5.33
N ALA A 118 8.92 8.49 5.67
CA ALA A 118 8.92 7.93 7.03
C ALA A 118 10.32 7.45 7.46
N LYS A 119 11.07 6.79 6.56
CA LYS A 119 12.46 6.38 6.83
C LYS A 119 13.36 7.58 7.10
N ARG A 120 13.22 8.67 6.33
CA ARG A 120 14.00 9.90 6.53
C ARG A 120 13.63 10.58 7.85
N ALA A 121 12.34 10.68 8.17
CA ALA A 121 11.90 11.25 9.45
C ALA A 121 12.47 10.46 10.63
N LEU A 122 12.41 9.12 10.57
CA LEU A 122 12.98 8.26 11.62
C LEU A 122 14.49 8.43 11.74
N ALA A 123 15.22 8.55 10.63
CA ALA A 123 16.67 8.81 10.65
C ALA A 123 17.00 10.16 11.32
N CYS A 124 16.23 11.22 11.02
CA CYS A 124 16.39 12.51 11.68
C CYS A 124 16.15 12.42 13.19
N VAL A 125 15.08 11.75 13.62
CA VAL A 125 14.78 11.56 15.05
C VAL A 125 15.90 10.79 15.74
N ARG A 126 16.40 9.70 15.15
CA ARG A 126 17.52 8.93 15.69
C ARG A 126 18.80 9.77 15.78
N GLY A 127 19.13 10.53 14.73
CA GLY A 127 20.30 11.43 14.74
C GLY A 127 20.18 12.49 15.85
N TYR A 128 19.00 13.05 16.04
CA TYR A 128 18.75 14.02 17.11
C TYR A 128 18.91 13.41 18.52
N LEU A 129 18.31 12.22 18.73
CA LEU A 129 18.46 11.49 19.99
C LEU A 129 19.91 11.11 20.29
N SER A 130 20.66 10.68 19.28
CA SER A 130 22.09 10.36 19.40
C SER A 130 22.93 11.58 19.78
N ALA A 131 22.59 12.74 19.20
CA ALA A 131 23.26 14.02 19.54
C ALA A 131 22.97 14.48 20.96
N LEU A 132 21.74 14.26 21.46
CA LEU A 132 21.34 14.62 22.82
C LEU A 132 21.88 13.63 23.88
N ASN A 133 22.06 12.37 23.54
CA ASN A 133 22.54 11.34 24.43
C ASN A 133 23.62 10.48 23.75
N PRO A 134 24.87 10.96 23.69
CA PRO A 134 25.98 10.23 23.04
C PRO A 134 26.26 8.85 23.63
N ARG A 135 25.73 8.56 24.84
CA ARG A 135 25.87 7.26 25.51
C ARG A 135 24.76 6.26 25.14
N ALA A 136 23.74 6.68 24.39
CA ALA A 136 22.66 5.79 23.96
C ALA A 136 23.13 4.69 23.00
N ASP A 137 24.26 4.90 22.31
CA ASP A 137 24.89 3.90 21.44
C ASP A 137 25.64 2.78 22.19
N VAL A 138 25.66 2.85 23.54
CA VAL A 138 26.30 1.85 24.40
C VAL A 138 25.46 0.55 24.47
N TYR A 139 24.19 0.60 24.13
CA TYR A 139 23.33 -0.56 24.17
C TYR A 139 23.24 -1.22 22.78
N ASP A 140 23.50 -2.52 22.73
CA ASP A 140 23.22 -3.28 21.51
C ASP A 140 21.70 -3.51 21.34
N ARG A 141 21.30 -4.06 20.19
CA ARG A 141 19.89 -4.36 19.91
C ARG A 141 19.23 -5.39 20.85
N TYR A 142 20.01 -6.00 21.73
CA TYR A 142 19.57 -6.95 22.74
C TYR A 142 19.62 -6.37 24.16
N GLY A 143 19.90 -5.05 24.29
CA GLY A 143 19.99 -4.36 25.56
C GLY A 143 21.32 -4.55 26.31
N GLY A 144 22.31 -5.19 25.69
CA GLY A 144 23.65 -5.34 26.24
C GLY A 144 24.46 -4.03 26.15
N ILE A 145 25.22 -3.70 27.22
CA ILE A 145 26.13 -2.55 27.20
C ILE A 145 27.35 -2.91 26.36
N ARG A 146 27.57 -2.21 25.24
CA ARG A 146 28.84 -2.29 24.52
C ARG A 146 29.94 -1.72 25.42
N GLY A 147 30.84 -2.59 25.90
CA GLY A 147 31.95 -2.19 26.74
C GLY A 147 32.76 -1.08 26.06
N ILE A 148 32.94 0.03 26.78
CA ILE A 148 33.95 1.03 26.42
C ILE A 148 35.28 0.29 26.54
N GLY A 149 35.94 0.06 25.41
CA GLY A 149 37.24 -0.55 25.40
C GLY A 149 38.13 0.21 26.36
N ALA A 150 38.55 -0.44 27.45
CA ALA A 150 39.54 0.08 28.36
C ALA A 150 40.81 0.31 27.53
N GLY A 151 41.05 1.58 27.16
CA GLY A 151 42.33 1.99 26.63
C GLY A 151 43.42 1.56 27.59
N SER A 152 44.23 0.63 27.19
CA SER A 152 45.44 0.21 27.85
C SER A 152 46.31 1.44 28.10
N ILE A 153 46.33 1.95 29.32
CA ILE A 153 47.36 2.88 29.78
C ILE A 153 48.59 2.02 30.01
N ALA A 154 49.43 1.94 28.97
CA ALA A 154 50.78 1.45 29.14
C ALA A 154 51.52 2.41 30.09
N ARG A 155 51.81 1.95 31.31
CA ARG A 155 52.80 2.57 32.16
C ARG A 155 54.19 2.24 31.63
N GLN A 156 54.93 3.26 31.31
CA GLN A 156 56.40 3.24 31.34
C GLN A 156 56.86 3.44 32.78
#